data_fc278566413235988e62f5781fccfb4e
#
_entry.id   fc278566413235988e62f5781fccfb4e
#
_cell.length_a   1.000
_cell.length_b   1.000
_cell.length_c   1.000
_cell.angle_alpha   90.00
_cell.angle_beta   90.00
_cell.angle_gamma   90.00
#
_symmetry.space_group_name_H-M   'P 1'
#
loop_
_entity.id
_entity.type
_entity.pdbx_description
1 polymer ?
#
loop_
_entity_poly.entity_id
_entity_poly.type
_entity_poly.pdbx_seq_one_letter_code
_entity_poly.pdbx_strand_id
1 'polypeptide(L)' 'MIDFDSIWRTQDEIRTVVNAVLGEYIWNLSFNEKRMAIELELTVTLDDDAIDNLCCQFPISADYDGYGSKGSKFAFYL' A
#
# COMPACT_ATOMS: atom_id res chain seq x y z
N MET A 1 18.76 9.28 -8.73
CA MET A 1 19.20 8.27 -7.72
C MET A 1 18.03 7.92 -6.82
N ILE A 2 17.86 6.64 -6.52
CA ILE A 2 16.78 6.18 -5.64
C ILE A 2 17.21 6.37 -4.19
N ASP A 3 16.34 7.02 -3.40
CA ASP A 3 16.56 7.19 -1.97
C ASP A 3 15.85 6.06 -1.22
N PHE A 4 16.58 5.00 -0.95
CA PHE A 4 16.01 3.83 -0.28
C PHE A 4 15.56 4.13 1.16
N ASP A 5 16.22 5.05 1.84
CA ASP A 5 15.81 5.43 3.20
C ASP A 5 14.42 6.07 3.20
N SER A 6 14.15 6.96 2.25
CA SER A 6 12.81 7.54 2.08
C SER A 6 11.77 6.50 1.72
N ILE A 7 12.14 5.55 0.84
CA ILE A 7 11.24 4.47 0.43
C ILE A 7 10.89 3.60 1.64
N TRP A 8 11.88 3.19 2.42
CA TRP A 8 11.63 2.36 3.61
C TRP A 8 10.79 3.09 4.66
N ARG A 9 11.04 4.38 4.84
CA ARG A 9 10.23 5.20 5.75
C ARG A 9 8.78 5.28 5.29
N THR A 10 8.57 5.49 4.00
CA THR A 10 7.22 5.51 3.42
C THR A 10 6.54 4.16 3.57
N GLN A 11 7.25 3.05 3.34
CA GLN A 11 6.72 1.71 3.57
C GLN A 11 6.29 1.51 5.02
N ASP A 12 7.09 1.98 5.98
CA ASP A 12 6.73 1.87 7.39
C ASP A 12 5.49 2.68 7.73
N GLU A 13 5.35 3.88 7.16
CA GLU A 13 4.16 4.70 7.33
C GLU A 13 2.92 4.03 6.75
N ILE A 14 3.04 3.43 5.56
CA ILE A 14 1.95 2.67 4.92
C ILE A 14 1.55 1.50 5.80
N ARG A 15 2.51 0.74 6.30
CA ARG A 15 2.25 -0.38 7.20
C ARG A 15 1.51 0.07 8.46
N THR A 16 1.95 1.19 9.04
CA THR A 16 1.32 1.74 10.24
C THR A 16 -0.14 2.11 9.99
N VAL A 17 -0.41 2.75 8.85
CA VAL A 17 -1.78 3.12 8.48
C VAL A 17 -2.65 1.88 8.30
N VAL A 18 -2.19 0.90 7.55
CA VAL A 18 -2.96 -0.33 7.31
C VAL A 18 -3.26 -1.05 8.62
N ASN A 19 -2.25 -1.20 9.48
CA ASN A 19 -2.43 -1.88 10.76
C ASN A 19 -3.39 -1.13 11.69
N ALA A 20 -3.37 0.20 11.64
CA ALA A 20 -4.28 1.02 12.45
C ALA A 20 -5.73 0.97 11.96
N VAL A 21 -5.94 0.92 10.64
CA VAL A 21 -7.27 0.96 10.04
C VAL A 21 -7.90 -0.43 9.93
N LEU A 22 -7.11 -1.42 9.47
CA LEU A 22 -7.61 -2.77 9.17
C LEU A 22 -7.12 -3.83 10.16
N GLY A 23 -5.87 -3.71 10.63
CA GLY A 23 -5.20 -4.75 11.38
C GLY A 23 -4.14 -5.45 10.53
N GLU A 24 -3.77 -6.67 10.92
CA GLU A 24 -2.66 -7.41 10.31
C GLU A 24 -3.11 -8.13 9.02
N TYR A 25 -3.40 -7.36 7.96
CA TYR A 25 -3.89 -7.90 6.69
C TYR A 25 -2.92 -7.66 5.54
N ILE A 26 -1.68 -7.27 5.80
CA ILE A 26 -0.68 -7.08 4.75
C ILE A 26 -0.12 -8.44 4.34
N TRP A 27 -0.30 -8.79 3.06
CA TRP A 27 0.34 -9.96 2.45
C TRP A 27 1.73 -9.63 1.97
N ASN A 28 1.87 -8.51 1.23
CA ASN A 28 3.15 -8.08 0.69
C ASN A 28 3.21 -6.56 0.69
N LEU A 29 4.39 -6.03 1.02
CA LEU A 29 4.67 -4.60 0.93
C LEU A 29 6.13 -4.47 0.46
N SER A 30 6.33 -4.04 -0.78
CA SER A 30 7.66 -4.01 -1.38
C SER A 30 7.78 -2.88 -2.39
N PHE A 31 9.01 -2.52 -2.73
CA PHE A 31 9.30 -1.52 -3.74
C PHE A 31 9.66 -2.19 -5.06
N ASN A 32 8.98 -1.78 -6.13
CA ASN A 32 9.25 -2.24 -7.49
C ASN A 32 9.99 -1.14 -8.27
N GLU A 33 11.28 -1.33 -8.50
CA GLU A 33 12.11 -0.35 -9.20
C GLU A 33 11.66 -0.09 -10.63
N LYS A 34 11.16 -1.11 -11.31
CA LYS A 34 10.74 -0.97 -12.71
C LYS A 34 9.53 -0.04 -12.84
N ARG A 35 8.63 -0.08 -11.88
CA ARG A 35 7.47 0.79 -11.83
C ARG A 35 7.71 2.08 -11.07
N MET A 36 8.81 2.18 -10.35
CA MET A 36 9.08 3.26 -9.39
C MET A 36 7.91 3.43 -8.43
N ALA A 37 7.45 2.31 -7.89
CA ALA A 37 6.26 2.29 -7.02
C ALA A 37 6.45 1.31 -5.87
N ILE A 38 5.90 1.69 -4.72
CA ILE A 38 5.72 0.77 -3.60
C ILE A 38 4.44 0.00 -3.87
N GLU A 39 4.50 -1.32 -3.79
CA GLU A 39 3.37 -2.20 -4.04
C GLU A 39 2.89 -2.81 -2.73
N LEU A 40 1.60 -2.67 -2.48
CA LEU A 40 0.93 -3.23 -1.30
C LEU A 40 -0.11 -4.24 -1.76
N GLU A 41 -0.06 -5.45 -1.21
CA GLU A 41 -1.10 -6.46 -1.42
C GLU A 41 -1.63 -6.90 -0.05
N LEU A 42 -2.94 -6.93 0.08
CA LEU A 42 -3.60 -7.34 1.32
C LEU A 42 -4.06 -8.79 1.23
N THR A 43 -4.38 -9.38 2.39
CA THR A 43 -4.97 -10.73 2.45
C THR A 43 -6.49 -10.70 2.40
N VAL A 44 -7.08 -9.52 2.26
CA VAL A 44 -8.53 -9.32 2.21
C VAL A 44 -8.89 -8.45 1.01
N THR A 45 -10.10 -8.64 0.48
CA THR A 45 -10.66 -7.78 -0.55
C THR A 45 -11.51 -6.71 0.12
N LEU A 46 -11.25 -5.45 -0.21
CA LEU A 46 -11.96 -4.31 0.36
C LEU A 46 -13.09 -3.86 -0.55
N ASP A 47 -14.18 -3.34 0.04
CA ASP A 47 -15.22 -2.66 -0.72
C ASP A 47 -14.80 -1.20 -1.01
N ASP A 48 -15.60 -0.49 -1.83
CA ASP A 48 -15.26 0.86 -2.26
C ASP A 48 -15.12 1.84 -1.10
N ASP A 49 -15.99 1.73 -0.10
CA ASP A 49 -15.95 2.61 1.08
C ASP A 49 -14.67 2.38 1.89
N ALA A 50 -14.28 1.12 2.07
CA ALA A 50 -13.06 0.77 2.79
C ALA A 50 -11.82 1.24 2.03
N ILE A 51 -11.81 1.10 0.70
CA ILE A 51 -10.72 1.58 -0.15
C ILE A 51 -10.58 3.10 -0.01
N ASP A 52 -11.67 3.85 -0.13
CA ASP A 52 -11.64 5.30 -0.01
C ASP A 52 -11.17 5.75 1.37
N ASN A 53 -11.66 5.11 2.42
CA ASN A 53 -11.25 5.43 3.79
C ASN A 53 -9.75 5.20 4.01
N LEU A 54 -9.24 4.09 3.50
CA LEU A 54 -7.83 3.76 3.64
C LEU A 54 -6.96 4.73 2.83
N CYS A 55 -7.33 5.00 1.59
CA CYS A 55 -6.57 5.90 0.71
C CYS A 55 -6.46 7.32 1.28
N CYS A 56 -7.48 7.80 1.97
CA CYS A 56 -7.45 9.12 2.62
C CYS A 56 -6.42 9.22 3.74
N GLN A 57 -5.99 8.10 4.30
CA GLN A 57 -5.10 8.07 5.45
C GLN A 57 -3.64 7.77 5.10
N PHE A 58 -3.37 7.37 3.85
CA PHE A 58 -2.00 7.09 3.43
C PHE A 58 -1.17 8.37 3.35
N PRO A 59 0.15 8.27 3.60
CA PRO A 59 1.05 9.44 3.56
C PRO A 59 1.25 10.02 2.18
N ILE A 60 1.05 9.21 1.13
CA ILE A 60 1.13 9.64 -0.27
C ILE A 60 -0.05 9.06 -1.03
N SER A 61 -0.27 9.56 -2.24
CA SER A 61 -1.38 9.09 -3.08
C SER A 61 -1.24 7.62 -3.42
N ALA A 62 -2.32 6.87 -3.25
CA ALA A 62 -2.39 5.45 -3.58
C ALA A 62 -3.26 5.25 -4.82
N ASP A 63 -2.78 4.42 -5.76
CA ASP A 63 -3.56 3.96 -6.90
C ASP A 63 -4.07 2.56 -6.61
N TYR A 64 -5.37 2.35 -6.77
CA TYR A 64 -5.96 1.04 -6.55
C TYR A 64 -5.73 0.16 -7.78
N ASP A 65 -5.05 -0.97 -7.57
CA ASP A 65 -4.66 -1.91 -8.65
C ASP A 65 -5.60 -3.12 -8.77
N GLY A 66 -6.75 -3.08 -8.14
CA GLY A 66 -7.68 -4.21 -8.20
C GLY A 66 -7.31 -5.33 -7.23
N TYR A 67 -7.44 -6.58 -7.69
CA TYR A 67 -7.19 -7.74 -6.85
C TYR A 67 -5.97 -8.51 -7.31
N GLY A 68 -5.16 -8.97 -6.36
CA GLY A 68 -4.14 -9.96 -6.60
C GLY A 68 -4.63 -11.36 -6.21
N SER A 69 -3.71 -12.31 -6.07
CA SER A 69 -4.04 -13.69 -5.68
C SER A 69 -4.53 -13.80 -4.24
N LYS A 70 -4.26 -12.81 -3.40
CA LYS A 70 -4.61 -12.81 -1.97
C LYS A 70 -5.71 -11.82 -1.61
N GLY A 71 -5.74 -10.66 -2.23
CA GLY A 71 -6.72 -9.62 -1.91
C GLY A 71 -6.45 -8.33 -2.67
N SER A 72 -6.95 -7.23 -2.14
CA SER A 72 -6.82 -5.91 -2.77
C SER A 72 -5.37 -5.47 -2.89
N LYS A 73 -5.04 -4.80 -3.99
CA LYS A 73 -3.69 -4.31 -4.30
C LYS A 73 -3.70 -2.80 -4.48
N PHE A 74 -2.62 -2.16 -4.04
CA PHE A 74 -2.41 -0.73 -4.19
C PHE A 74 -0.99 -0.46 -4.68
N ALA A 75 -0.82 0.62 -5.44
CA ALA A 75 0.49 1.09 -5.87
C ALA A 75 0.67 2.54 -5.44
N PHE A 76 1.87 2.86 -4.96
CA PHE A 76 2.23 4.21 -4.51
C PHE A 76 3.39 4.67 -5.37
N TYR A 77 3.10 5.44 -6.42
CA TYR A 77 4.13 5.92 -7.36
C TYR A 77 4.94 7.05 -6.75
N LEU A 78 6.25 6.96 -6.90
CA LEU A 78 7.20 7.91 -6.33
C LEU A 78 7.67 8.93 -7.35
#